data_e79173198db425771a99757a7df70087
#
_entry.id   e79173198db425771a99757a7df70087
#
_cell.length_a   1.000
_cell.length_b   1.000
_cell.length_c   1.000
_cell.angle_alpha   90.00
_cell.angle_beta   90.00
_cell.angle_gamma   90.00
#
_symmetry.space_group_name_H-M   'P 1'
#
loop_
_entity.id
_entity.type
_entity.pdbx_description
1 polymer ?
#
loop_
_entity_poly.entity_id
_entity_poly.type
_entity_poly.pdbx_seq_one_letter_code
_entity_poly.pdbx_strand_id
1 'polypeptide(L)'
;MRTSTVILLACLIPLSSWGQAVVTTFGIQVKPVIPFTYLDSKVNLERAHVTSSIELDGGYAFGMCVRVALTKTIALETGLGQIQRRYSFTLNNDTANYSETAKVRYIGYELPITALIFIRLGERAFMNAALGFSADFYPSDAQRDVERGRIYMFRNRWAQLGVIGNLGVEYRTVKSGTFYLGATFHRPFNALSTVDVTYYGSNFFPYPVRGSLSGAYLTADLRYYFHEDPAKRIRKKTKKKKD
;
A
#
# COMPACT_ATOMS: atom_id res chain seq x y z
N MET A 1 35.10 7.87 15.52
CA MET A 1 33.98 7.05 15.08
C MET A 1 33.36 6.18 16.18
N ARG A 2 33.11 6.69 17.40
CA ARG A 2 32.56 5.89 18.53
C ARG A 2 31.31 6.48 19.20
N THR A 3 30.82 7.63 18.78
CA THR A 3 29.67 8.33 19.39
C THR A 3 28.33 8.03 18.74
N SER A 4 28.30 7.63 17.46
CA SER A 4 27.04 7.37 16.76
C SER A 4 26.34 6.07 17.17
N THR A 5 27.07 5.07 17.63
CA THR A 5 26.51 3.77 18.04
C THR A 5 25.78 3.85 19.39
N VAL A 6 26.19 4.77 20.28
CA VAL A 6 25.58 4.94 21.59
C VAL A 6 24.21 5.61 21.50
N ILE A 7 24.00 6.50 20.53
CA ILE A 7 22.71 7.21 20.34
C ILE A 7 21.64 6.25 19.83
N LEU A 8 21.98 5.28 18.97
CA LEU A 8 21.03 4.29 18.49
C LEU A 8 20.55 3.32 19.57
N LEU A 9 21.40 3.00 20.54
CA LEU A 9 21.07 2.12 21.66
C LEU A 9 20.22 2.82 22.72
N ALA A 10 20.38 4.14 22.89
CA ALA A 10 19.61 4.93 23.85
C ALA A 10 18.13 5.13 23.47
N CYS A 11 17.79 5.03 22.18
CA CYS A 11 16.39 5.09 21.69
C CYS A 11 15.59 3.81 21.94
N LEU A 12 16.22 2.69 22.29
CA LEU A 12 15.55 1.40 22.51
C LEU A 12 15.15 1.15 23.98
N ILE A 13 15.59 1.97 24.91
CA ILE A 13 15.43 1.71 26.35
C ILE A 13 14.08 2.16 26.96
N PRO A 14 13.29 3.11 26.41
CA PRO A 14 12.04 3.51 27.09
C PRO A 14 10.82 2.60 26.81
N LEU A 15 10.95 1.55 26.01
CA LEU A 15 9.80 0.67 25.67
C LEU A 15 9.42 -0.33 26.78
N SER A 16 10.21 -0.48 27.81
CA SER A 16 9.99 -1.46 28.88
C SER A 16 9.25 -0.93 30.11
N SER A 17 8.96 0.37 30.20
CA SER A 17 8.40 1.03 31.38
C SER A 17 6.87 1.19 31.40
N TRP A 18 6.14 0.78 30.35
CA TRP A 18 4.69 0.93 30.30
C TRP A 18 4.00 -0.33 30.83
N GLY A 19 3.81 -0.38 32.14
CA GLY A 19 3.16 -1.48 32.87
C GLY A 19 1.66 -1.68 32.59
N GLN A 20 1.08 -1.09 31.55
CA GLN A 20 -0.27 -1.41 31.11
C GLN A 20 -0.22 -2.63 30.20
N ALA A 21 -1.16 -3.56 30.36
CA ALA A 21 -1.27 -4.73 29.50
C ALA A 21 -1.52 -4.26 28.06
N VAL A 22 -0.45 -4.25 27.27
CA VAL A 22 -0.49 -3.90 25.84
C VAL A 22 -1.36 -4.95 25.14
N VAL A 23 -2.53 -4.54 24.65
CA VAL A 23 -3.43 -5.41 23.90
C VAL A 23 -2.96 -5.42 22.44
N THR A 24 -2.52 -6.58 21.99
CA THR A 24 -2.13 -6.79 20.59
C THR A 24 -3.24 -7.53 19.88
N THR A 25 -3.75 -6.98 18.81
CA THR A 25 -4.84 -7.55 18.02
C THR A 25 -4.34 -7.88 16.61
N PHE A 26 -4.61 -9.09 16.15
CA PHE A 26 -4.30 -9.52 14.79
C PHE A 26 -5.52 -9.37 13.90
N GLY A 27 -5.30 -9.07 12.62
CA GLY A 27 -6.37 -8.95 11.65
C GLY A 27 -5.94 -9.32 10.25
N ILE A 28 -6.93 -9.48 9.40
CA ILE A 28 -6.79 -9.65 7.95
C ILE A 28 -7.44 -8.49 7.23
N GLN A 29 -6.94 -8.17 6.05
CA GLN A 29 -7.45 -7.05 5.26
C GLN A 29 -7.54 -7.39 3.79
N VAL A 30 -8.57 -6.84 3.15
CA VAL A 30 -8.75 -6.82 1.70
C VAL A 30 -9.06 -5.39 1.29
N LYS A 31 -8.37 -4.90 0.27
CA LYS A 31 -8.42 -3.49 -0.15
C LYS A 31 -8.52 -3.42 -1.68
N PRO A 32 -9.71 -3.32 -2.27
CA PRO A 32 -9.85 -2.95 -3.67
C PRO A 32 -9.21 -1.58 -3.93
N VAL A 33 -8.40 -1.51 -4.99
CA VAL A 33 -7.77 -0.27 -5.46
C VAL A 33 -8.77 0.47 -6.34
N ILE A 34 -9.02 1.72 -5.99
CA ILE A 34 -9.96 2.58 -6.71
C ILE A 34 -9.15 3.48 -7.64
N PRO A 35 -9.41 3.44 -8.97
CA PRO A 35 -8.83 4.41 -9.89
C PRO A 35 -9.38 5.80 -9.56
N PHE A 36 -8.50 6.74 -9.27
CA PHE A 36 -8.89 8.10 -8.92
C PHE A 36 -8.05 9.10 -9.73
N THR A 37 -8.68 9.75 -10.68
CA THR A 37 -8.02 10.59 -11.70
C THR A 37 -7.17 11.72 -11.12
N TYR A 38 -7.54 12.27 -9.96
CA TYR A 38 -6.80 13.37 -9.31
C TYR A 38 -5.47 12.93 -8.66
N LEU A 39 -5.16 11.62 -8.62
CA LEU A 39 -3.95 11.11 -7.99
C LEU A 39 -2.85 10.72 -9.01
N ASP A 40 -2.72 11.47 -10.09
CA ASP A 40 -1.77 11.15 -11.18
C ASP A 40 -1.95 9.72 -11.71
N SER A 41 -3.19 9.23 -11.71
CA SER A 41 -3.52 7.88 -12.22
C SER A 41 -3.46 7.79 -13.73
N LYS A 42 -3.34 8.93 -14.43
CA LYS A 42 -3.21 9.01 -15.88
C LYS A 42 -1.97 9.80 -16.26
N VAL A 43 -1.14 9.22 -17.12
CA VAL A 43 0.05 9.85 -17.69
C VAL A 43 -0.07 9.80 -19.19
N ASN A 44 0.05 10.95 -19.85
CA ASN A 44 0.10 11.05 -21.30
C ASN A 44 1.55 11.27 -21.71
N LEU A 45 2.00 10.48 -22.67
CA LEU A 45 3.34 10.52 -23.23
C LEU A 45 3.23 10.80 -24.72
N GLU A 46 4.01 11.75 -25.21
CA GLU A 46 3.99 12.14 -26.63
C GLU A 46 5.42 12.25 -27.15
N ARG A 47 5.62 11.72 -28.34
CA ARG A 47 6.86 11.91 -29.09
C ARG A 47 6.61 11.78 -30.59
N ALA A 48 6.80 12.88 -31.32
CA ALA A 48 6.50 12.99 -32.76
C ALA A 48 5.05 12.56 -33.08
N HIS A 49 4.86 11.46 -33.79
CA HIS A 49 3.55 10.95 -34.19
C HIS A 49 3.05 9.82 -33.29
N VAL A 50 3.79 9.50 -32.22
CA VAL A 50 3.43 8.43 -31.28
C VAL A 50 2.95 9.04 -29.99
N THR A 51 1.73 8.70 -29.61
CA THR A 51 1.15 9.06 -28.31
C THR A 51 0.85 7.80 -27.50
N SER A 52 1.11 7.86 -26.21
CA SER A 52 0.75 6.77 -25.30
C SER A 52 0.09 7.35 -24.06
N SER A 53 -1.04 6.79 -23.66
CA SER A 53 -1.65 7.10 -22.37
C SER A 53 -1.55 5.89 -21.46
N ILE A 54 -1.23 6.16 -20.21
CA ILE A 54 -1.11 5.17 -19.14
C ILE A 54 -2.14 5.51 -18.10
N GLU A 55 -2.98 4.58 -17.72
CA GLU A 55 -4.06 4.79 -16.77
C GLU A 55 -4.16 3.64 -15.77
N LEU A 56 -4.36 3.96 -14.49
CA LEU A 56 -4.62 2.96 -13.46
C LEU A 56 -6.03 2.40 -13.66
N ASP A 57 -6.14 1.12 -14.02
CA ASP A 57 -7.40 0.40 -14.26
C ASP A 57 -7.97 -0.22 -12.95
N GLY A 58 -7.28 -0.02 -11.82
CA GLY A 58 -7.65 -0.58 -10.53
C GLY A 58 -6.73 -1.71 -10.07
N GLY A 59 -7.21 -2.51 -9.14
CA GLY A 59 -6.45 -3.60 -8.56
C GLY A 59 -7.04 -4.06 -7.23
N TYR A 60 -6.25 -4.79 -6.48
CA TYR A 60 -6.60 -5.19 -5.12
C TYR A 60 -5.34 -5.39 -4.28
N ALA A 61 -5.48 -5.19 -2.98
CA ALA A 61 -4.47 -5.59 -2.01
C ALA A 61 -5.11 -6.52 -0.97
N PHE A 62 -4.31 -7.41 -0.42
CA PHE A 62 -4.69 -8.26 0.70
C PHE A 62 -3.50 -8.45 1.62
N GLY A 63 -3.76 -8.73 2.89
CA GLY A 63 -2.68 -8.90 3.84
C GLY A 63 -3.14 -9.13 5.26
N MET A 64 -2.18 -9.11 6.16
CA MET A 64 -2.38 -9.20 7.59
C MET A 64 -1.99 -7.90 8.26
N CYS A 65 -2.66 -7.56 9.35
CA CYS A 65 -2.35 -6.40 10.17
C CYS A 65 -2.24 -6.80 11.64
N VAL A 66 -1.39 -6.08 12.35
CA VAL A 66 -1.15 -6.22 13.77
C VAL A 66 -1.30 -4.85 14.41
N ARG A 67 -2.22 -4.75 15.35
CA ARG A 67 -2.51 -3.51 16.07
C ARG A 67 -2.11 -3.65 17.52
N VAL A 68 -1.41 -2.65 18.02
CA VAL A 68 -0.93 -2.55 19.39
C VAL A 68 -1.58 -1.33 20.04
N ALA A 69 -2.49 -1.54 20.96
CA ALA A 69 -3.13 -0.45 21.69
C ALA A 69 -2.15 0.13 22.71
N LEU A 70 -1.80 1.40 22.56
CA LEU A 70 -0.95 2.14 23.49
C LEU A 70 -1.78 2.78 24.60
N THR A 71 -2.92 3.35 24.22
CA THR A 71 -3.90 3.93 25.15
C THR A 71 -5.32 3.50 24.73
N LYS A 72 -6.33 4.02 25.43
CA LYS A 72 -7.76 3.78 25.03
C LYS A 72 -8.12 4.45 23.69
N THR A 73 -7.36 5.49 23.29
CA THR A 73 -7.63 6.32 22.12
C THR A 73 -6.53 6.27 21.07
N ILE A 74 -5.35 5.74 21.38
CA ILE A 74 -4.20 5.70 20.47
C ILE A 74 -3.72 4.26 20.33
N ALA A 75 -3.45 3.84 19.09
CA ALA A 75 -2.83 2.56 18.78
C ALA A 75 -1.75 2.74 17.70
N LEU A 76 -0.82 1.80 17.65
CA LEU A 76 0.06 1.60 16.51
C LEU A 76 -0.43 0.39 15.72
N GLU A 77 -0.37 0.49 14.40
CA GLU A 77 -0.69 -0.61 13.52
C GLU A 77 0.43 -0.81 12.50
N THR A 78 0.78 -2.06 12.30
CA THR A 78 1.70 -2.51 11.25
C THR A 78 1.10 -3.73 10.56
N GLY A 79 1.72 -4.18 9.49
CA GLY A 79 1.24 -5.34 8.76
C GLY A 79 2.14 -5.70 7.61
N LEU A 80 1.72 -6.70 6.86
CA LEU A 80 2.32 -7.08 5.60
C LEU A 80 1.19 -7.32 4.61
N GLY A 81 1.24 -6.63 3.49
CA GLY A 81 0.26 -6.77 2.41
C GLY A 81 0.92 -6.96 1.06
N GLN A 82 0.23 -7.68 0.18
CA GLN A 82 0.53 -7.70 -1.24
C GLN A 82 -0.47 -6.81 -1.95
N ILE A 83 0.01 -5.96 -2.85
CA ILE A 83 -0.83 -5.15 -3.74
C ILE A 83 -0.58 -5.54 -5.18
N GLN A 84 -1.65 -5.73 -5.94
CA GLN A 84 -1.63 -5.90 -7.37
C GLN A 84 -2.38 -4.74 -8.01
N ARG A 85 -1.69 -3.98 -8.85
CA ARG A 85 -2.24 -2.88 -9.64
C ARG A 85 -2.27 -3.27 -11.11
N ARG A 86 -3.33 -2.86 -11.81
CA ARG A 86 -3.47 -3.02 -13.26
C ARG A 86 -3.42 -1.66 -13.91
N TYR A 87 -2.56 -1.52 -14.90
CA TYR A 87 -2.44 -0.33 -15.71
C TYR A 87 -2.88 -0.64 -17.13
N SER A 88 -3.68 0.23 -17.71
CA SER A 88 -4.09 0.21 -19.09
C SER A 88 -3.19 1.16 -19.89
N PHE A 89 -2.59 0.66 -20.95
CA PHE A 89 -1.73 1.40 -21.84
C PHE A 89 -2.40 1.51 -23.19
N THR A 90 -2.57 2.72 -23.71
CA THR A 90 -3.02 2.94 -25.08
C THR A 90 -1.85 3.49 -25.88
N LEU A 91 -1.52 2.84 -26.98
CA LEU A 91 -0.47 3.23 -27.90
C LEU A 91 -1.09 3.62 -29.23
N ASN A 92 -0.92 4.88 -29.63
CA ASN A 92 -1.44 5.41 -30.87
C ASN A 92 -0.30 5.92 -31.76
N ASN A 93 -0.46 5.74 -33.07
CA ASN A 93 0.35 6.40 -34.07
C ASN A 93 -0.57 6.97 -35.15
N ASP A 94 -0.71 8.28 -35.16
CA ASP A 94 -1.64 8.99 -36.05
C ASP A 94 -1.27 8.84 -37.53
N THR A 95 0.02 8.84 -37.86
CA THR A 95 0.51 8.68 -39.23
C THR A 95 0.25 7.29 -39.80
N ALA A 96 0.32 6.26 -38.95
CA ALA A 96 0.09 4.86 -39.36
C ALA A 96 -1.35 4.42 -39.15
N ASN A 97 -2.24 5.29 -38.67
CA ASN A 97 -3.60 4.98 -38.24
C ASN A 97 -3.67 3.73 -37.35
N TYR A 98 -2.74 3.65 -36.37
CA TYR A 98 -2.61 2.52 -35.48
C TYR A 98 -3.01 2.90 -34.07
N SER A 99 -3.84 2.07 -33.43
CA SER A 99 -4.23 2.22 -32.03
C SER A 99 -4.38 0.83 -31.40
N GLU A 100 -3.66 0.62 -30.30
CA GLU A 100 -3.75 -0.62 -29.53
C GLU A 100 -3.76 -0.32 -28.04
N THR A 101 -4.54 -1.11 -27.29
CA THR A 101 -4.63 -1.02 -25.83
C THR A 101 -4.16 -2.34 -25.20
N ALA A 102 -3.23 -2.24 -24.26
CA ALA A 102 -2.71 -3.38 -23.52
C ALA A 102 -2.81 -3.16 -22.02
N LYS A 103 -2.94 -4.25 -21.27
CA LYS A 103 -3.00 -4.21 -19.79
C LYS A 103 -1.77 -4.85 -19.20
N VAL A 104 -1.15 -4.15 -18.26
CA VAL A 104 0.03 -4.61 -17.51
C VAL A 104 -0.32 -4.72 -16.03
N ARG A 105 0.09 -5.83 -15.40
CA ARG A 105 -0.05 -6.04 -13.96
C ARG A 105 1.27 -5.73 -13.27
N TYR A 106 1.20 -4.98 -12.17
CA TYR A 106 2.34 -4.63 -11.34
C TYR A 106 2.09 -5.05 -9.90
N ILE A 107 3.00 -5.85 -9.35
CA ILE A 107 2.86 -6.43 -8.01
C ILE A 107 3.87 -5.76 -7.09
N GLY A 108 3.42 -5.40 -5.88
CA GLY A 108 4.25 -4.88 -4.80
C GLY A 108 3.88 -5.51 -3.46
N TYR A 109 4.74 -5.33 -2.50
CA TYR A 109 4.53 -5.69 -1.09
C TYR A 109 4.67 -4.44 -0.25
N GLU A 110 3.81 -4.28 0.74
CA GLU A 110 3.73 -3.10 1.58
C GLU A 110 3.86 -3.49 3.05
N LEU A 111 4.72 -2.78 3.76
CA LEU A 111 4.89 -2.88 5.20
C LEU A 111 4.58 -1.51 5.81
N PRO A 112 3.30 -1.27 6.18
CA PRO A 112 2.88 -0.02 6.79
C PRO A 112 3.26 0.05 8.27
N ILE A 113 3.52 1.26 8.76
CA ILE A 113 3.61 1.59 10.18
C ILE A 113 2.80 2.87 10.38
N THR A 114 1.66 2.76 11.05
CA THR A 114 0.71 3.86 11.22
C THR A 114 0.34 4.07 12.68
N ALA A 115 0.15 5.31 13.06
CA ALA A 115 -0.45 5.71 14.32
C ALA A 115 -1.94 5.97 14.11
N LEU A 116 -2.78 5.36 14.93
CA LEU A 116 -4.23 5.45 14.86
C LEU A 116 -4.76 6.23 16.06
N ILE A 117 -5.75 7.08 15.79
CA ILE A 117 -6.54 7.77 16.80
C ILE A 117 -7.99 7.32 16.67
N PHE A 118 -8.60 6.95 17.80
CA PHE A 118 -9.98 6.51 17.86
C PHE A 118 -10.90 7.59 18.45
N ILE A 119 -12.00 7.84 17.76
CA ILE A 119 -13.09 8.70 18.20
C ILE A 119 -14.32 7.81 18.43
N ARG A 120 -14.84 7.81 19.66
CA ARG A 120 -16.02 7.01 19.99
C ARG A 120 -17.28 7.66 19.41
N LEU A 121 -18.00 6.94 18.56
CA LEU A 121 -19.28 7.37 17.99
C LEU A 121 -20.47 6.79 18.75
N GLY A 122 -20.29 5.67 19.44
CA GLY A 122 -21.33 4.98 20.18
C GLY A 122 -20.74 3.90 21.10
N GLU A 123 -21.58 3.01 21.62
CA GLU A 123 -21.11 1.96 22.52
C GLU A 123 -20.11 0.99 21.87
N ARG A 124 -20.33 0.69 20.59
CA ARG A 124 -19.54 -0.31 19.83
C ARG A 124 -18.96 0.24 18.53
N ALA A 125 -19.35 1.46 18.15
CA ALA A 125 -18.91 2.11 16.92
C ALA A 125 -17.82 3.15 17.23
N PHE A 126 -16.73 3.10 16.47
CA PHE A 126 -15.61 4.02 16.58
C PHE A 126 -15.21 4.48 15.19
N MET A 127 -14.97 5.77 15.03
CA MET A 127 -14.24 6.29 13.88
C MET A 127 -12.75 6.23 14.20
N ASN A 128 -11.92 5.88 13.24
CA ASN A 128 -10.48 6.02 13.38
C ASN A 128 -9.88 6.78 12.21
N ALA A 129 -8.87 7.56 12.53
CA ALA A 129 -7.97 8.18 11.59
C ALA A 129 -6.56 7.67 11.85
N ALA A 130 -5.84 7.34 10.80
CA ALA A 130 -4.46 6.88 10.91
C ALA A 130 -3.57 7.62 9.93
N LEU A 131 -2.34 7.89 10.36
CA LEU A 131 -1.29 8.46 9.55
C LEU A 131 0.02 7.73 9.84
N GLY A 132 0.85 7.56 8.80
CA GLY A 132 2.14 6.91 8.96
C GLY A 132 2.89 6.76 7.66
N PHE A 133 3.81 5.83 7.67
CA PHE A 133 4.69 5.53 6.55
C PHE A 133 4.54 4.08 6.11
N SER A 134 4.90 3.81 4.87
CA SER A 134 5.06 2.45 4.35
C SER A 134 6.49 2.24 3.85
N ALA A 135 6.96 1.02 3.97
CA ALA A 135 8.07 0.51 3.19
C ALA A 135 7.50 -0.41 2.10
N ASP A 136 7.72 -0.03 0.85
CA ASP A 136 7.15 -0.70 -0.31
C ASP A 136 8.25 -1.43 -1.08
N PHE A 137 7.98 -2.68 -1.43
CA PHE A 137 8.92 -3.55 -2.12
C PHE A 137 8.36 -3.99 -3.47
N TYR A 138 9.15 -3.84 -4.52
CA TYR A 138 8.79 -4.21 -5.89
C TYR A 138 9.74 -5.28 -6.41
N PRO A 139 9.32 -6.55 -6.44
CA PRO A 139 10.22 -7.67 -6.73
C PRO A 139 10.68 -7.72 -8.19
N SER A 140 9.85 -7.27 -9.13
CA SER A 140 10.12 -7.41 -10.57
C SER A 140 9.66 -6.20 -11.37
N ASP A 141 10.28 -6.02 -12.50
CA ASP A 141 9.78 -5.20 -13.58
C ASP A 141 8.57 -5.87 -14.24
N ALA A 142 7.81 -5.12 -15.03
CA ALA A 142 6.69 -5.66 -15.78
C ALA A 142 6.83 -5.31 -17.27
N GLN A 143 6.51 -6.26 -18.13
CA GLN A 143 6.61 -6.12 -19.58
C GLN A 143 5.37 -6.67 -20.26
N ARG A 144 5.00 -6.06 -21.38
CA ARG A 144 3.98 -6.55 -22.30
C ARG A 144 4.36 -6.22 -23.73
N ASP A 145 4.36 -7.22 -24.57
CA ASP A 145 4.49 -7.04 -26.01
C ASP A 145 3.09 -6.83 -26.63
N VAL A 146 3.02 -5.93 -27.59
CA VAL A 146 1.85 -5.60 -28.41
C VAL A 146 2.23 -5.82 -29.86
N GLU A 147 1.25 -5.81 -30.79
CA GLU A 147 1.47 -6.19 -32.19
C GLU A 147 2.61 -5.40 -32.86
N ARG A 148 2.62 -4.07 -32.65
CA ARG A 148 3.66 -3.18 -33.20
C ARG A 148 4.41 -2.40 -32.14
N GLY A 149 4.69 -3.05 -30.98
CA GLY A 149 5.38 -2.34 -29.93
C GLY A 149 5.68 -3.20 -28.71
N ARG A 150 6.27 -2.53 -27.74
CA ARG A 150 6.58 -3.10 -26.44
C ARG A 150 6.36 -2.07 -25.34
N ILE A 151 5.76 -2.51 -24.27
CA ILE A 151 5.55 -1.73 -23.04
C ILE A 151 6.45 -2.33 -21.98
N TYR A 152 7.34 -1.52 -21.43
CA TYR A 152 8.24 -1.93 -20.35
C TYR A 152 8.11 -0.98 -19.17
N MET A 153 7.87 -1.52 -17.98
CA MET A 153 7.81 -0.79 -16.71
C MET A 153 9.02 -1.17 -15.86
N PHE A 154 10.02 -0.32 -15.84
CA PHE A 154 11.19 -0.47 -15.00
C PHE A 154 10.87 0.01 -13.59
N ARG A 155 11.10 -0.79 -12.58
CA ARG A 155 11.08 -0.32 -11.20
C ARG A 155 12.23 0.67 -10.98
N ASN A 156 11.94 1.85 -10.45
CA ASN A 156 12.99 2.81 -10.15
C ASN A 156 13.87 2.35 -8.98
N ARG A 157 13.23 1.68 -8.00
CA ARG A 157 13.91 1.10 -6.83
C ARG A 157 13.18 -0.18 -6.42
N TRP A 158 13.90 -1.16 -5.91
CA TRP A 158 13.31 -2.39 -5.38
C TRP A 158 12.60 -2.15 -4.05
N ALA A 159 13.05 -1.15 -3.26
CA ALA A 159 12.43 -0.70 -2.03
C ALA A 159 12.32 0.83 -2.02
N GLN A 160 11.20 1.35 -1.56
CA GLN A 160 10.97 2.79 -1.38
C GLN A 160 10.04 3.05 -0.21
N LEU A 161 10.05 4.29 0.28
CA LEU A 161 9.17 4.74 1.34
C LEU A 161 7.99 5.53 0.75
N GLY A 162 6.86 5.47 1.45
CA GLY A 162 5.67 6.24 1.13
C GLY A 162 4.97 6.76 2.38
N VAL A 163 4.02 7.66 2.17
CA VAL A 163 3.09 8.14 3.18
C VAL A 163 1.78 7.41 3.04
N ILE A 164 1.20 7.03 4.18
CA ILE A 164 -0.13 6.42 4.27
C ILE A 164 -1.02 7.27 5.16
N GLY A 165 -2.20 7.61 4.66
CA GLY A 165 -3.32 8.16 5.43
C GLY A 165 -4.52 7.24 5.33
N ASN A 166 -5.19 6.97 6.44
CA ASN A 166 -6.35 6.11 6.48
C ASN A 166 -7.46 6.74 7.34
N LEU A 167 -8.69 6.58 6.89
CA LEU A 167 -9.88 7.04 7.62
C LEU A 167 -10.98 5.98 7.49
N GLY A 168 -11.67 5.69 8.59
CA GLY A 168 -12.78 4.74 8.54
C GLY A 168 -13.50 4.56 9.85
N VAL A 169 -14.39 3.59 9.85
CA VAL A 169 -15.27 3.26 10.98
C VAL A 169 -15.07 1.79 11.34
N GLU A 170 -14.98 1.51 12.62
CA GLU A 170 -14.95 0.15 13.14
C GLU A 170 -16.12 -0.14 14.05
N TYR A 171 -16.61 -1.37 13.95
CA TYR A 171 -17.64 -1.91 14.81
C TYR A 171 -17.07 -3.07 15.64
N ARG A 172 -17.02 -2.87 16.96
CA ARG A 172 -16.48 -3.84 17.93
C ARG A 172 -17.58 -4.72 18.45
N THR A 173 -17.53 -6.00 18.12
CA THR A 173 -18.48 -6.99 18.65
C THR A 173 -18.01 -7.53 20.01
N VAL A 174 -18.92 -8.10 20.77
CA VAL A 174 -18.58 -8.65 22.11
C VAL A 174 -17.77 -9.96 22.01
N LYS A 175 -18.05 -10.78 21.01
CA LYS A 175 -17.46 -12.14 20.90
C LYS A 175 -16.77 -12.43 19.56
N SER A 176 -17.15 -11.72 18.51
CA SER A 176 -16.77 -12.05 17.12
C SER A 176 -15.63 -11.17 16.55
N GLY A 177 -14.97 -10.35 17.39
CA GLY A 177 -13.91 -9.46 16.94
C GLY A 177 -14.41 -8.10 16.43
N THR A 178 -13.61 -7.43 15.63
CA THR A 178 -13.87 -6.07 15.14
C THR A 178 -13.89 -6.04 13.63
N PHE A 179 -14.95 -5.46 13.07
CA PHE A 179 -15.10 -5.18 11.64
C PHE A 179 -14.74 -3.73 11.37
N TYR A 180 -13.97 -3.49 10.33
CA TYR A 180 -13.56 -2.16 9.91
C TYR A 180 -13.88 -1.93 8.45
N LEU A 181 -14.42 -0.76 8.15
CA LEU A 181 -14.66 -0.23 6.81
C LEU A 181 -14.04 1.17 6.72
N GLY A 182 -13.25 1.42 5.70
CA GLY A 182 -12.61 2.73 5.51
C GLY A 182 -11.98 2.90 4.15
N ALA A 183 -11.13 3.91 4.05
CA ALA A 183 -10.35 4.19 2.87
C ALA A 183 -8.90 4.50 3.25
N THR A 184 -7.96 4.05 2.43
CA THR A 184 -6.53 4.36 2.58
C THR A 184 -6.05 5.09 1.34
N PHE A 185 -5.42 6.24 1.56
CA PHE A 185 -4.61 6.93 0.60
C PHE A 185 -3.15 6.55 0.81
N HIS A 186 -2.47 6.20 -0.28
CA HIS A 186 -1.05 5.86 -0.28
C HIS A 186 -0.33 6.66 -1.36
N ARG A 187 0.80 7.28 -1.00
CA ARG A 187 1.66 8.00 -1.93
C ARG A 187 3.13 7.69 -1.67
N PRO A 188 3.83 7.02 -2.59
CA PRO A 188 5.28 6.88 -2.55
C PRO A 188 5.99 8.24 -2.62
N PHE A 189 7.15 8.38 -1.98
CA PHE A 189 7.96 9.61 -2.08
C PHE A 189 8.64 9.75 -3.45
N ASN A 190 8.91 8.65 -4.11
CA ASN A 190 9.51 8.64 -5.44
C ASN A 190 8.55 8.03 -6.46
N ALA A 191 8.79 8.29 -7.73
CA ALA A 191 8.07 7.63 -8.79
C ALA A 191 8.22 6.09 -8.68
N LEU A 192 7.11 5.38 -8.83
CA LEU A 192 7.02 3.93 -8.75
C LEU A 192 7.90 3.26 -9.80
N SER A 193 7.74 3.67 -11.03
CA SER A 193 8.41 3.08 -12.20
C SER A 193 8.66 4.11 -13.28
N THR A 194 9.69 3.87 -14.07
CA THR A 194 9.86 4.49 -15.38
C THR A 194 9.20 3.58 -16.40
N VAL A 195 8.38 4.15 -17.26
CA VAL A 195 7.69 3.42 -18.31
C VAL A 195 8.32 3.79 -19.64
N ASP A 196 8.66 2.78 -20.43
CA ASP A 196 9.15 2.88 -21.79
C ASP A 196 8.14 2.19 -22.73
N VAL A 197 7.50 2.96 -23.57
CA VAL A 197 6.57 2.46 -24.58
C VAL A 197 7.23 2.64 -25.93
N THR A 198 7.57 1.55 -26.56
CA THR A 198 8.25 1.56 -27.86
C THR A 198 7.27 1.13 -28.96
N TYR A 199 7.09 1.97 -29.96
CA TYR A 199 6.40 1.63 -31.19
C TYR A 199 7.42 1.22 -32.26
N TYR A 200 7.15 0.15 -33.01
CA TYR A 200 7.93 -0.29 -34.14
C TYR A 200 7.24 0.08 -35.45
N GLY A 201 7.87 0.96 -36.22
CA GLY A 201 7.39 1.33 -37.57
C GLY A 201 7.47 0.17 -38.56
N SER A 202 6.98 0.39 -39.80
CA SER A 202 7.00 -0.61 -40.86
C SER A 202 8.39 -1.19 -41.19
N ASN A 203 9.44 -0.40 -40.91
CA ASN A 203 10.84 -0.81 -41.09
C ASN A 203 11.48 -1.32 -39.78
N PHE A 204 10.68 -1.71 -38.78
CA PHE A 204 11.13 -2.09 -37.45
C PHE A 204 11.95 -1.02 -36.72
N PHE A 205 11.85 0.24 -37.15
CA PHE A 205 12.54 1.33 -36.48
C PHE A 205 11.85 1.65 -35.16
N PRO A 206 12.56 1.67 -34.02
CA PRO A 206 11.96 1.88 -32.72
C PRO A 206 11.72 3.36 -32.44
N TYR A 207 10.50 3.70 -32.02
CA TYR A 207 10.10 5.01 -31.52
C TYR A 207 9.77 4.91 -30.03
N PRO A 208 10.76 5.03 -29.12
CA PRO A 208 10.55 4.94 -27.70
C PRO A 208 9.96 6.24 -27.16
N VAL A 209 8.93 6.13 -26.34
CA VAL A 209 8.34 7.20 -25.53
C VAL A 209 8.47 6.82 -24.07
N ARG A 210 9.07 7.72 -23.28
CA ARG A 210 9.41 7.42 -21.89
C ARG A 210 8.76 8.40 -20.94
N GLY A 211 8.28 7.88 -19.80
CA GLY A 211 7.71 8.68 -18.72
C GLY A 211 7.85 8.02 -17.37
N SER A 212 7.45 8.72 -16.32
CA SER A 212 7.46 8.23 -14.96
C SER A 212 6.05 8.11 -14.40
N LEU A 213 5.79 7.06 -13.61
CA LEU A 213 4.52 6.78 -12.97
C LEU A 213 4.64 7.01 -11.47
N SER A 214 3.80 7.88 -10.89
CA SER A 214 3.87 8.26 -9.48
C SER A 214 3.58 7.10 -8.52
N GLY A 215 2.65 6.24 -8.89
CA GLY A 215 2.24 5.09 -8.08
C GLY A 215 1.35 5.42 -6.89
N ALA A 216 0.83 6.65 -6.78
CA ALA A 216 -0.17 7.00 -5.79
C ALA A 216 -1.49 6.28 -6.08
N TYR A 217 -2.22 5.90 -5.03
CA TYR A 217 -3.51 5.22 -5.16
C TYR A 217 -4.40 5.41 -3.94
N LEU A 218 -5.68 5.14 -4.14
CA LEU A 218 -6.71 5.08 -3.11
C LEU A 218 -7.26 3.65 -3.03
N THR A 219 -7.56 3.18 -1.81
CA THR A 219 -8.25 1.90 -1.61
C THR A 219 -9.48 2.08 -0.76
N ALA A 220 -10.51 1.25 -0.99
CA ALA A 220 -11.53 0.97 0.01
C ALA A 220 -11.03 -0.19 0.87
N ASP A 221 -11.13 -0.06 2.19
CA ASP A 221 -10.53 -1.01 3.12
C ASP A 221 -11.60 -1.81 3.84
N LEU A 222 -11.52 -3.12 3.73
CA LEU A 222 -12.26 -4.06 4.57
C LEU A 222 -11.25 -4.79 5.45
N ARG A 223 -11.39 -4.65 6.78
CA ARG A 223 -10.50 -5.33 7.74
C ARG A 223 -11.34 -6.07 8.77
N TYR A 224 -10.85 -7.21 9.18
CA TYR A 224 -11.39 -7.98 10.28
C TYR A 224 -10.29 -8.26 11.29
N TYR A 225 -10.52 -7.84 12.54
CA TYR A 225 -9.61 -8.09 13.65
C TYR A 225 -10.19 -9.19 14.53
N PHE A 226 -9.37 -10.20 14.80
CA PHE A 226 -9.76 -11.33 15.62
C PHE A 226 -10.03 -10.90 17.05
N HIS A 227 -10.99 -11.58 17.68
CA HIS A 227 -11.32 -11.33 19.08
C HIS A 227 -10.16 -11.76 19.98
N GLU A 228 -9.67 -10.85 20.80
CA GLU A 228 -8.77 -11.15 21.91
C GLU A 228 -9.53 -11.11 23.22
N ASP A 229 -9.48 -12.20 23.97
CA ASP A 229 -10.03 -12.29 25.31
C ASP A 229 -8.91 -11.96 26.33
N PRO A 230 -8.94 -10.77 26.95
CA PRO A 230 -7.91 -10.37 27.94
C PRO A 230 -7.84 -11.32 29.14
N ALA A 231 -8.97 -11.94 29.51
CA ALA A 231 -9.03 -12.86 30.64
C ALA A 231 -8.23 -14.15 30.43
N LYS A 232 -8.13 -14.61 29.18
CA LYS A 232 -7.31 -15.81 28.85
C LYS A 232 -5.80 -15.55 28.99
N ARG A 233 -5.34 -14.31 28.79
CA ARG A 233 -3.93 -13.93 28.97
C ARG A 233 -3.52 -13.92 30.45
N ILE A 234 -4.38 -13.45 31.34
CA ILE A 234 -4.12 -13.43 32.78
C ILE A 234 -3.98 -14.85 33.29
N ARG A 235 -4.88 -15.77 32.91
CA ARG A 235 -4.82 -17.19 33.27
C ARG A 235 -3.54 -17.88 32.80
N LYS A 236 -3.02 -17.58 31.58
CA LYS A 236 -1.76 -18.15 31.08
C LYS A 236 -0.54 -17.63 31.85
N LYS A 237 -0.51 -16.36 32.26
CA LYS A 237 0.59 -15.78 33.05
C LYS A 237 0.62 -16.38 34.48
N THR A 238 -0.53 -16.61 35.09
CA THR A 238 -0.62 -17.18 36.45
C THR A 238 -0.21 -18.67 36.45
N LYS A 239 -0.51 -19.42 35.39
CA LYS A 239 -0.09 -20.82 35.26
C LYS A 239 1.43 -20.96 35.05
N LYS A 240 2.06 -20.07 34.25
CA LYS A 240 3.51 -20.08 33.99
C LYS A 240 4.36 -19.58 35.17
N LYS A 241 3.75 -19.06 36.22
CA LYS A 241 4.43 -18.59 37.45
C LYS A 241 4.32 -19.61 38.60
N LYS A 242 3.58 -20.73 38.38
CA LYS A 242 3.38 -21.82 39.34
C LYS A 242 4.15 -23.11 38.99
N ASP A 243 4.70 -23.16 37.78
CA ASP A 243 5.67 -24.16 37.29
C ASP A 243 7.06 -23.51 37.27
#